data_2a5ee1f13371eb8b9dd36be0cab9ce9e
#
_entry.id   2a5ee1f13371eb8b9dd36be0cab9ce9e
#
_cell.length_a   1.000
_cell.length_b   1.000
_cell.length_c   1.000
_cell.angle_alpha   90.00
_cell.angle_beta   90.00
_cell.angle_gamma   90.00
#
_symmetry.space_group_name_H-M   'P 1'
#
loop_
_entity.id
_entity.type
_entity.pdbx_description
1 polymer ?
#
loop_
_entity_poly.entity_id
_entity_poly.type
_entity_poly.pdbx_seq_one_letter_code
_entity_poly.pdbx_strand_id
1 'polypeptide(L)' 'MKKNKYLEGFAERLDDACIATGLPKTEIARRCGFNRKQLMRMANHYSMNSFDVARFCSVTKTDANWLLGIKL' A
#
# COMPACT_ATOMS: atom_id res chain seq x y z
N MET A 1 -19.42 -10.13 -4.94
CA MET A 1 -19.17 -9.23 -3.82
C MET A 1 -18.75 -7.86 -4.33
N LYS A 2 -19.39 -6.80 -3.85
CA LYS A 2 -19.08 -5.46 -4.32
C LYS A 2 -17.78 -4.97 -3.68
N LYS A 3 -16.89 -4.42 -4.50
CA LYS A 3 -15.69 -3.78 -3.98
C LYS A 3 -16.07 -2.45 -3.34
N ASN A 4 -15.41 -2.11 -2.25
CA ASN A 4 -15.52 -0.78 -1.66
C ASN A 4 -14.91 0.21 -2.65
N LYS A 5 -15.68 1.24 -3.02
CA LYS A 5 -15.21 2.22 -4.02
C LYS A 5 -13.96 2.97 -3.59
N TYR A 6 -13.75 3.14 -2.27
CA TYR A 6 -12.55 3.79 -1.77
C TYR A 6 -11.29 2.93 -2.00
N LEU A 7 -11.47 1.61 -2.03
CA LEU A 7 -10.36 0.69 -2.24
C LEU A 7 -10.19 0.32 -3.71
N GLU A 8 -11.07 0.78 -4.59
CA GLU A 8 -10.91 0.56 -6.02
C GLU A 8 -9.62 1.24 -6.47
N GLY A 9 -8.80 0.49 -7.20
CA GLY A 9 -7.49 0.98 -7.64
C GLY A 9 -6.42 0.96 -6.56
N PHE A 10 -6.70 0.36 -5.39
CA PHE A 10 -5.74 0.32 -4.28
C PHE A 10 -4.42 -0.33 -4.68
N ALA A 11 -4.47 -1.47 -5.36
CA ALA A 11 -3.26 -2.17 -5.79
C ALA A 11 -2.41 -1.30 -6.71
N GLU A 12 -3.05 -0.56 -7.61
CA GLU A 12 -2.35 0.34 -8.53
C GLU A 12 -1.70 1.50 -7.80
N ARG A 13 -2.42 2.10 -6.85
CA ARG A 13 -1.87 3.21 -6.07
C ARG A 13 -0.71 2.75 -5.19
N LEU A 14 -0.84 1.56 -4.60
CA LEU A 14 0.25 0.99 -3.81
C LEU A 14 1.49 0.77 -4.69
N ASP A 15 1.30 0.23 -5.89
CA ASP A 15 2.38 0.03 -6.83
C ASP A 15 3.04 1.36 -7.24
N ASP A 16 2.22 2.37 -7.52
CA ASP A 16 2.72 3.70 -7.87
C ASP A 16 3.55 4.31 -6.74
N ALA A 17 3.10 4.12 -5.49
CA ALA A 17 3.85 4.60 -4.33
C ALA A 17 5.22 3.92 -4.24
N CYS A 18 5.26 2.62 -4.51
CA CYS A 18 6.52 1.88 -4.50
C CYS A 18 7.46 2.38 -5.61
N ILE A 19 6.94 2.55 -6.82
CA ILE A 19 7.72 3.04 -7.95
C ILE A 19 8.30 4.42 -7.65
N ALA A 20 7.52 5.29 -7.02
CA ALA A 20 7.95 6.64 -6.71
C ALA A 20 9.14 6.69 -5.75
N THR A 21 9.34 5.65 -4.93
CA THR A 21 10.49 5.59 -4.03
C THR A 21 11.80 5.29 -4.74
N GLY A 22 11.72 4.67 -5.93
CA GLY A 22 12.91 4.18 -6.63
C GLY A 22 13.50 2.91 -6.03
N LEU A 23 12.87 2.34 -5.00
CA LEU A 23 13.34 1.13 -4.34
C LEU A 23 12.58 -0.09 -4.86
N PRO A 24 13.23 -1.28 -4.87
CA PRO A 24 12.49 -2.50 -5.19
C PRO A 24 11.49 -2.84 -4.11
N LYS A 25 10.43 -3.53 -4.49
CA LYS A 25 9.36 -3.91 -3.55
C LYS A 25 9.87 -4.76 -2.39
N THR A 26 10.89 -5.57 -2.63
CA THR A 26 11.52 -6.37 -1.57
C THR A 26 12.09 -5.48 -0.46
N GLU A 27 12.74 -4.38 -0.84
CA GLU A 27 13.32 -3.45 0.12
C GLU A 27 12.23 -2.69 0.85
N ILE A 28 11.20 -2.25 0.14
CA ILE A 28 10.07 -1.54 0.75
C ILE A 28 9.38 -2.43 1.77
N ALA A 29 9.10 -3.69 1.39
CA ALA A 29 8.48 -4.65 2.29
C ALA A 29 9.33 -4.87 3.53
N ARG A 30 10.64 -5.03 3.35
CA ARG A 30 11.57 -5.23 4.48
C ARG A 30 11.50 -4.06 5.46
N ARG A 31 11.49 -2.84 4.95
CA ARG A 31 11.43 -1.64 5.79
C ARG A 31 10.10 -1.51 6.54
N CYS A 32 9.04 -2.08 5.97
CA CYS A 32 7.72 -2.11 6.62
C CYS A 32 7.57 -3.25 7.62
N GLY A 33 8.53 -4.18 7.66
CA GLY A 33 8.41 -5.37 8.49
C GLY A 33 7.65 -6.51 7.83
N PHE A 34 7.51 -6.46 6.51
CA PHE A 34 6.83 -7.50 5.71
C PHE A 34 7.85 -8.24 4.86
N ASN A 35 7.42 -9.32 4.21
CA ASN A 35 8.13 -9.86 3.07
C ASN A 35 7.38 -9.45 1.79
N ARG A 36 8.00 -9.68 0.63
CA ARG A 36 7.40 -9.29 -0.65
C ARG A 36 6.05 -9.96 -0.89
N LYS A 37 5.92 -11.23 -0.51
CA LYS A 37 4.67 -11.96 -0.66
C LYS A 37 3.55 -11.32 0.14
N GLN A 38 3.85 -10.93 1.39
CA GLN A 38 2.85 -10.28 2.23
C GLN A 38 2.41 -8.95 1.64
N LEU A 39 3.35 -8.17 1.13
CA LEU A 39 3.03 -6.89 0.51
C LEU A 39 2.13 -7.08 -0.71
N MET A 40 2.44 -8.06 -1.55
CA MET A 40 1.63 -8.35 -2.74
C MET A 40 0.22 -8.81 -2.35
N ARG A 41 0.12 -9.65 -1.32
CA ARG A 41 -1.18 -10.12 -0.84
C ARG A 41 -2.01 -8.97 -0.30
N MET A 42 -1.41 -8.09 0.49
CA MET A 42 -2.09 -6.93 1.03
C MET A 42 -2.64 -6.05 -0.08
N ALA A 43 -1.85 -5.83 -1.12
CA ALA A 43 -2.27 -5.01 -2.25
C ALA A 43 -3.46 -5.63 -2.98
N ASN A 44 -3.40 -6.95 -3.24
CA ASN A 44 -4.41 -7.61 -4.05
C ASN A 44 -5.70 -7.90 -3.29
N HIS A 45 -5.63 -8.04 -1.97
CA HIS A 45 -6.78 -8.43 -1.14
C HIS A 45 -7.23 -7.34 -0.18
N TYR A 46 -6.65 -6.15 -0.26
CA TYR A 46 -6.99 -5.01 0.61
C TYR A 46 -6.87 -5.38 2.09
N SER A 47 -5.84 -6.16 2.44
CA SER A 47 -5.73 -6.75 3.78
C SER A 47 -4.76 -6.01 4.69
N MET A 48 -4.53 -4.73 4.46
CA MET A 48 -3.72 -3.90 5.35
C MET A 48 -4.57 -3.36 6.49
N ASN A 49 -4.10 -3.56 7.72
CA ASN A 49 -4.71 -2.91 8.87
C ASN A 49 -4.15 -1.49 9.01
N SER A 50 -4.63 -0.73 10.00
CA SER A 50 -4.20 0.66 10.17
C SER A 50 -2.71 0.80 10.45
N PHE A 51 -2.11 -0.15 11.17
CA PHE A 51 -0.67 -0.12 11.44
C PHE A 51 0.12 -0.40 10.16
N ASP A 52 -0.33 -1.32 9.34
CA ASP A 52 0.31 -1.64 8.07
C ASP A 52 0.27 -0.43 7.14
N VAL A 53 -0.87 0.22 7.05
CA VAL A 53 -1.03 1.44 6.24
C VAL A 53 -0.08 2.53 6.73
N ALA A 54 -0.01 2.72 8.05
CA ALA A 54 0.87 3.73 8.62
C ALA A 54 2.33 3.45 8.30
N ARG A 55 2.77 2.20 8.45
CA ARG A 55 4.15 1.81 8.13
C ARG A 55 4.45 2.00 6.65
N PHE A 56 3.56 1.53 5.79
CA PHE A 56 3.76 1.65 4.35
C PHE A 56 3.84 3.12 3.93
N CYS A 57 2.92 3.94 4.40
CA CYS A 57 2.89 5.36 4.06
C CYS A 57 4.12 6.09 4.60
N SER A 58 4.60 5.71 5.78
CA SER A 58 5.80 6.28 6.36
C SER A 58 7.04 5.94 5.52
N VAL A 59 7.17 4.69 5.10
CA VAL A 59 8.31 4.22 4.31
C VAL A 59 8.30 4.85 2.91
N THR A 60 7.14 4.92 2.27
CA THR A 60 7.02 5.45 0.91
C THR A 60 6.77 6.95 0.85
N LYS A 61 6.57 7.59 2.00
CA LYS A 61 6.25 9.02 2.11
C LYS A 61 5.01 9.38 1.32
N THR A 62 3.99 8.55 1.50
CA THR A 62 2.71 8.65 0.79
C THR A 62 1.62 9.04 1.78
N ASP A 63 0.66 9.83 1.31
CA ASP A 63 -0.51 10.19 2.09
C ASP A 63 -1.48 9.00 2.15
N ALA A 64 -1.89 8.63 3.36
CA ALA A 64 -2.79 7.50 3.57
C ALA A 64 -4.15 7.73 2.90
N ASN A 65 -4.65 8.95 2.90
CA ASN A 65 -5.92 9.26 2.24
C ASN A 65 -5.85 8.99 0.74
N TRP A 66 -4.73 9.38 0.13
CA TRP A 66 -4.52 9.11 -1.29
C TRP A 66 -4.44 7.60 -1.55
N LEU A 67 -3.67 6.89 -0.73
CA LEU A 67 -3.49 5.44 -0.91
C LEU A 67 -4.83 4.71 -0.82
N LEU A 68 -5.67 5.10 0.14
CA LEU A 68 -6.97 4.46 0.37
C LEU A 68 -8.05 4.97 -0.59
N GLY A 69 -7.76 5.99 -1.36
CA GLY A 69 -8.72 6.56 -2.30
C GLY A 69 -9.78 7.44 -1.64
N ILE A 70 -9.50 7.92 -0.45
CA ILE A 70 -10.43 8.79 0.28
C ILE A 70 -10.24 10.23 -0.20
N LYS A 71 -11.30 10.85 -0.65
CA LYS A 71 -11.29 12.25 -1.05
C LYS A 71 -11.83 13.09 0.11
N LEU A 72 -11.07 14.08 0.48
CA LEU A 72 -11.47 15.02 1.53
C LEU A 72 -12.13 16.24 0.94
#